data_ccd9dd5ca433533dc574beb28a3256ba
#
_entry.id   ccd9dd5ca433533dc574beb28a3256ba
#
_cell.length_a   1.000
_cell.length_b   1.000
_cell.length_c   1.000
_cell.angle_alpha   90.00
_cell.angle_beta   90.00
_cell.angle_gamma   90.00
#
_symmetry.space_group_name_H-M   'P 1'
#
loop_
_entity.id
_entity.type
_entity.pdbx_description
1 polymer ?
#
loop_
_entity_poly.entity_id
_entity_poly.type
_entity_poly.pdbx_seq_one_letter_code
_entity_poly.pdbx_strand_id
1 'polypeptide(L)'
;MPTEGHKKIYIVDEFHMLTTEAFNARLKTLEEPPAHVIFILATTEPERIPMTILSRCQRYEFRRITSEDIAKRLLYVAGQEQIDLTKGAAHILAVQADGGMRNALSMLDQCVSNTSGTIDEGVVRDLLGLIGKDWLFSLAQAIFDGQGDVIIKAVDDVIHMGKEPRVILMELLAHLRAVMLCQAASSSDTLSAYDDCLDELRKQAGEWTPAAVFQVLAILQQALLTAKTSPVPRIAVEMGLLM
;
A
#
# COMPACT_ATOMS: atom_id res chain seq x y z
N MET A 1 -41.08 -6.09 12.81
CA MET A 1 -41.63 -5.70 11.50
C MET A 1 -40.89 -4.48 11.01
N PRO A 2 -40.62 -4.29 9.72
CA PRO A 2 -40.12 -3.01 9.21
C PRO A 2 -41.19 -1.93 9.42
N THR A 3 -40.73 -0.71 9.71
CA THR A 3 -41.65 0.46 9.87
C THR A 3 -42.16 0.95 8.52
N GLU A 4 -41.35 0.81 7.48
CA GLU A 4 -41.68 1.08 6.08
C GLU A 4 -41.01 0.03 5.19
N GLY A 5 -41.66 -0.40 4.10
CA GLY A 5 -41.13 -1.39 3.16
C GLY A 5 -41.38 -2.86 3.56
N HIS A 6 -40.90 -3.78 2.70
CA HIS A 6 -41.18 -5.23 2.82
C HIS A 6 -40.07 -6.01 3.54
N LYS A 7 -38.85 -5.44 3.66
CA LYS A 7 -37.67 -6.10 4.23
C LYS A 7 -36.97 -5.20 5.22
N LYS A 8 -36.41 -5.81 6.27
CA LYS A 8 -35.52 -5.18 7.22
C LYS A 8 -34.11 -5.70 6.96
N ILE A 9 -33.18 -4.81 6.66
CA ILE A 9 -31.77 -5.16 6.34
C ILE A 9 -30.90 -4.80 7.53
N TYR A 10 -30.13 -5.77 8.01
CA TYR A 10 -29.10 -5.57 9.01
C TYR A 10 -27.73 -5.70 8.33
N ILE A 11 -26.95 -4.64 8.35
CA ILE A 11 -25.56 -4.64 7.88
C ILE A 11 -24.67 -4.70 9.12
N VAL A 12 -23.86 -5.73 9.24
CA VAL A 12 -22.90 -5.90 10.32
C VAL A 12 -21.51 -5.87 9.71
N ASP A 13 -20.82 -4.76 9.93
CA ASP A 13 -19.45 -4.57 9.47
C ASP A 13 -18.46 -5.19 10.49
N GLU A 14 -17.28 -5.58 10.00
CA GLU A 14 -16.22 -6.25 10.76
C GLU A 14 -16.75 -7.38 11.64
N PHE A 15 -17.58 -8.25 11.02
CA PHE A 15 -18.32 -9.30 11.70
C PHE A 15 -17.41 -10.24 12.51
N HIS A 16 -16.12 -10.40 12.11
CA HIS A 16 -15.12 -11.18 12.83
C HIS A 16 -14.78 -10.66 14.24
N MET A 17 -15.13 -9.39 14.55
CA MET A 17 -14.90 -8.78 15.87
C MET A 17 -15.91 -9.24 16.93
N LEU A 18 -16.91 -10.02 16.56
CA LEU A 18 -17.86 -10.57 17.52
C LEU A 18 -17.20 -11.65 18.39
N THR A 19 -17.59 -11.71 19.67
CA THR A 19 -17.18 -12.80 20.55
C THR A 19 -17.84 -14.12 20.16
N THR A 20 -17.26 -15.24 20.58
CA THR A 20 -17.82 -16.58 20.33
C THR A 20 -19.26 -16.72 20.85
N GLU A 21 -19.55 -16.12 22.01
CA GLU A 21 -20.88 -16.11 22.60
C GLU A 21 -21.87 -15.31 21.75
N ALA A 22 -21.43 -14.18 21.19
CA ALA A 22 -22.25 -13.35 20.28
C ALA A 22 -22.51 -14.09 18.96
N PHE A 23 -21.53 -14.83 18.42
CA PHE A 23 -21.73 -15.72 17.26
C PHE A 23 -22.80 -16.76 17.56
N ASN A 24 -22.68 -17.48 18.69
CA ASN A 24 -23.61 -18.53 19.07
C ASN A 24 -25.05 -18.01 19.30
N ALA A 25 -25.18 -16.82 19.89
CA ALA A 25 -26.49 -16.20 20.09
C ALA A 25 -27.20 -15.84 18.77
N ARG A 26 -26.43 -15.59 17.71
CA ARG A 26 -26.95 -15.25 16.37
C ARG A 26 -27.22 -16.48 15.49
N LEU A 27 -26.65 -17.67 15.80
CA LEU A 27 -26.79 -18.87 14.98
C LEU A 27 -28.25 -19.22 14.70
N LYS A 28 -29.13 -19.23 15.72
CA LYS A 28 -30.54 -19.52 15.55
C LYS A 28 -31.25 -18.59 14.57
N THR A 29 -30.91 -17.28 14.62
CA THR A 29 -31.53 -16.29 13.73
C THR A 29 -30.96 -16.37 12.30
N LEU A 30 -29.71 -16.84 12.13
CA LEU A 30 -29.12 -17.09 10.82
C LEU A 30 -29.55 -18.43 10.20
N GLU A 31 -29.89 -19.41 11.03
CA GLU A 31 -30.46 -20.71 10.60
C GLU A 31 -31.87 -20.56 10.05
N GLU A 32 -32.70 -19.82 10.77
CA GLU A 32 -34.11 -19.60 10.41
C GLU A 32 -34.43 -18.09 10.43
N PRO A 33 -33.91 -17.32 9.45
CA PRO A 33 -34.16 -15.89 9.42
C PRO A 33 -35.65 -15.62 9.13
N PRO A 34 -36.28 -14.67 9.85
CA PRO A 34 -37.65 -14.27 9.52
C PRO A 34 -37.75 -13.81 8.06
N ALA A 35 -38.82 -14.16 7.36
CA ALA A 35 -38.99 -13.92 5.92
C ALA A 35 -38.80 -12.43 5.50
N HIS A 36 -38.95 -11.50 6.44
CA HIS A 36 -38.78 -10.08 6.23
C HIS A 36 -37.40 -9.52 6.62
N VAL A 37 -36.42 -10.40 7.04
CA VAL A 37 -35.10 -9.98 7.49
C VAL A 37 -34.03 -10.45 6.50
N ILE A 38 -33.08 -9.56 6.22
CA ILE A 38 -31.87 -9.86 5.44
C ILE A 38 -30.66 -9.43 6.30
N PHE A 39 -29.67 -10.32 6.43
CA PHE A 39 -28.39 -10.00 7.04
C PHE A 39 -27.33 -9.85 5.96
N ILE A 40 -26.57 -8.77 6.01
CA ILE A 40 -25.36 -8.54 5.23
C ILE A 40 -24.21 -8.49 6.23
N LEU A 41 -23.32 -9.46 6.17
CA LEU A 41 -22.17 -9.59 7.06
C LEU A 41 -20.91 -9.26 6.28
N ALA A 42 -20.17 -8.24 6.69
CA ALA A 42 -18.92 -7.85 6.07
C ALA A 42 -17.74 -8.19 7.00
N THR A 43 -16.64 -8.66 6.43
CA THR A 43 -15.41 -8.97 7.17
C THR A 43 -14.18 -8.85 6.28
N THR A 44 -13.08 -8.41 6.83
CA THR A 44 -11.76 -8.45 6.22
C THR A 44 -11.01 -9.75 6.53
N GLU A 45 -11.48 -10.54 7.53
CA GLU A 45 -10.85 -11.77 8.01
C GLU A 45 -11.85 -12.95 7.98
N PRO A 46 -12.17 -13.48 6.80
CA PRO A 46 -13.18 -14.55 6.67
C PRO A 46 -12.79 -15.85 7.38
N GLU A 47 -11.50 -16.11 7.56
CA GLU A 47 -10.97 -17.28 8.28
C GLU A 47 -11.29 -17.27 9.78
N ARG A 48 -11.62 -16.12 10.35
CA ARG A 48 -12.07 -16.00 11.75
C ARG A 48 -13.56 -16.29 11.94
N ILE A 49 -14.31 -16.38 10.83
CA ILE A 49 -15.74 -16.66 10.89
C ILE A 49 -15.96 -18.17 11.03
N PRO A 50 -16.74 -18.62 12.03
CA PRO A 50 -17.04 -20.04 12.21
C PRO A 50 -17.69 -20.65 10.96
N MET A 51 -17.26 -21.86 10.59
CA MET A 51 -17.82 -22.60 9.45
C MET A 51 -19.33 -22.83 9.55
N THR A 52 -19.86 -22.89 10.75
CA THR A 52 -21.31 -23.01 11.03
C THR A 52 -22.10 -21.80 10.52
N ILE A 53 -21.49 -20.62 10.46
CA ILE A 53 -22.08 -19.40 9.89
C ILE A 53 -21.84 -19.37 8.38
N LEU A 54 -20.58 -19.59 7.94
CA LEU A 54 -20.23 -19.57 6.52
C LEU A 54 -21.07 -20.52 5.67
N SER A 55 -21.41 -21.71 6.20
CA SER A 55 -22.23 -22.71 5.50
C SER A 55 -23.69 -22.27 5.27
N ARG A 56 -24.16 -21.22 5.95
CA ARG A 56 -25.52 -20.69 5.87
C ARG A 56 -25.61 -19.35 5.14
N CYS A 57 -24.49 -18.84 4.68
CA CYS A 57 -24.40 -17.55 4.00
C CYS A 57 -23.99 -17.72 2.53
N GLN A 58 -24.54 -16.89 1.67
CA GLN A 58 -23.96 -16.70 0.35
C GLN A 58 -22.69 -15.86 0.51
N ARG A 59 -21.57 -16.33 -0.05
CA ARG A 59 -20.30 -15.66 0.04
C ARG A 59 -20.02 -14.86 -1.23
N TYR A 60 -19.66 -13.58 -1.06
CA TYR A 60 -19.20 -12.67 -2.10
C TYR A 60 -17.83 -12.16 -1.72
N GLU A 61 -16.87 -12.31 -2.62
CA GLU A 61 -15.51 -11.87 -2.42
C GLU A 61 -15.24 -10.58 -3.21
N PHE A 62 -14.83 -9.53 -2.49
CA PHE A 62 -14.38 -8.28 -3.09
C PHE A 62 -12.86 -8.29 -3.21
N ARG A 63 -12.37 -8.22 -4.44
CA ARG A 63 -10.93 -8.18 -4.74
C ARG A 63 -10.40 -6.76 -4.63
N ARG A 64 -9.09 -6.65 -4.46
CA ARG A 64 -8.38 -5.37 -4.59
C ARG A 64 -8.60 -4.79 -5.98
N ILE A 65 -8.81 -3.48 -6.04
CA ILE A 65 -8.96 -2.76 -7.30
C ILE A 65 -7.55 -2.56 -7.89
N THR A 66 -7.44 -2.65 -9.21
CA THR A 66 -6.15 -2.41 -9.87
C THR A 66 -5.74 -0.93 -9.73
N SER A 67 -4.43 -0.66 -9.69
CA SER A 67 -3.93 0.73 -9.64
C SER A 67 -4.39 1.53 -10.86
N GLU A 68 -4.50 0.90 -12.03
CA GLU A 68 -5.01 1.54 -13.24
C GLU A 68 -6.47 1.98 -13.09
N ASP A 69 -7.35 1.12 -12.55
CA ASP A 69 -8.76 1.47 -12.33
C ASP A 69 -8.93 2.53 -11.25
N ILE A 70 -8.10 2.48 -10.20
CA ILE A 70 -8.08 3.52 -9.17
C ILE A 70 -7.64 4.85 -9.78
N ALA A 71 -6.55 4.89 -10.56
CA ALA A 71 -6.07 6.11 -11.20
C ALA A 71 -7.13 6.71 -12.16
N LYS A 72 -7.78 5.87 -12.98
CA LYS A 72 -8.91 6.30 -13.83
C LYS A 72 -10.04 6.92 -13.02
N ARG A 73 -10.37 6.31 -11.87
CA ARG A 73 -11.44 6.82 -10.99
C ARG A 73 -11.05 8.14 -10.34
N LEU A 74 -9.80 8.29 -9.88
CA LEU A 74 -9.30 9.55 -9.31
C LEU A 74 -9.37 10.68 -10.33
N LEU A 75 -8.90 10.45 -11.56
CA LEU A 75 -8.97 11.44 -12.64
C LEU A 75 -10.42 11.82 -13.00
N TYR A 76 -11.34 10.84 -12.97
CA TYR A 76 -12.76 11.11 -13.19
C TYR A 76 -13.34 12.01 -12.08
N VAL A 77 -13.06 11.69 -10.82
CA VAL A 77 -13.53 12.48 -9.66
C VAL A 77 -12.92 13.89 -9.70
N ALA A 78 -11.61 13.99 -9.94
CA ALA A 78 -10.92 15.27 -10.07
C ALA A 78 -11.55 16.15 -11.18
N GLY A 79 -11.87 15.58 -12.33
CA GLY A 79 -12.54 16.30 -13.40
C GLY A 79 -13.95 16.78 -13.05
N GLN A 80 -14.72 16.02 -12.24
CA GLN A 80 -16.06 16.44 -11.78
C GLN A 80 -15.99 17.58 -10.75
N GLU A 81 -14.99 17.52 -9.86
CA GLU A 81 -14.79 18.51 -8.78
C GLU A 81 -13.88 19.68 -9.21
N GLN A 82 -13.50 19.76 -10.49
CA GLN A 82 -12.63 20.80 -11.06
C GLN A 82 -11.25 20.87 -10.38
N ILE A 83 -10.74 19.72 -9.95
CA ILE A 83 -9.40 19.57 -9.37
C ILE A 83 -8.42 19.33 -10.51
N ASP A 84 -7.37 20.12 -10.59
CA ASP A 84 -6.29 19.95 -11.56
C ASP A 84 -5.31 18.88 -11.06
N LEU A 85 -5.54 17.61 -11.49
CA LEU A 85 -4.76 16.44 -11.09
C LEU A 85 -4.03 15.87 -12.31
N THR A 86 -2.69 15.76 -12.24
CA THR A 86 -1.92 15.13 -13.31
C THR A 86 -2.11 13.61 -13.33
N LYS A 87 -1.88 12.99 -14.50
CA LYS A 87 -1.96 11.53 -14.64
C LYS A 87 -0.92 10.81 -13.77
N GLY A 88 0.28 11.35 -13.67
CA GLY A 88 1.34 10.79 -12.84
C GLY A 88 1.01 10.86 -11.35
N ALA A 89 0.48 12.00 -10.88
CA ALA A 89 -0.02 12.14 -9.51
C ALA A 89 -1.13 11.13 -9.19
N ALA A 90 -2.11 10.99 -10.09
CA ALA A 90 -3.18 9.99 -9.94
C ALA A 90 -2.64 8.56 -9.87
N HIS A 91 -1.59 8.25 -10.63
CA HIS A 91 -0.94 6.94 -10.60
C HIS A 91 -0.22 6.70 -9.27
N ILE A 92 0.54 7.67 -8.75
CA ILE A 92 1.19 7.56 -7.44
C ILE A 92 0.16 7.32 -6.34
N LEU A 93 -0.92 8.10 -6.29
CA LEU A 93 -2.01 7.92 -5.33
C LEU A 93 -2.63 6.52 -5.44
N ALA A 94 -2.84 6.03 -6.65
CA ALA A 94 -3.42 4.71 -6.90
C ALA A 94 -2.52 3.56 -6.43
N VAL A 95 -1.21 3.67 -6.62
CA VAL A 95 -0.23 2.69 -6.14
C VAL A 95 -0.20 2.69 -4.61
N GLN A 96 -0.16 3.87 -3.99
CA GLN A 96 -0.13 4.01 -2.52
C GLN A 96 -1.44 3.55 -1.85
N ALA A 97 -2.55 3.58 -2.56
CA ALA A 97 -3.85 3.11 -2.06
C ALA A 97 -3.94 1.59 -1.89
N ASP A 98 -3.01 0.82 -2.44
CA ASP A 98 -2.91 -0.64 -2.32
C ASP A 98 -4.24 -1.36 -2.57
N GLY A 99 -4.94 -0.98 -3.63
CA GLY A 99 -6.22 -1.58 -4.04
C GLY A 99 -7.45 -1.05 -3.29
N GLY A 100 -7.30 -0.07 -2.40
CA GLY A 100 -8.37 0.52 -1.60
C GLY A 100 -8.86 1.87 -2.15
N MET A 101 -10.04 1.93 -2.78
CA MET A 101 -10.60 3.19 -3.31
C MET A 101 -10.82 4.26 -2.22
N ARG A 102 -11.24 3.86 -1.02
CA ARG A 102 -11.42 4.80 0.12
C ARG A 102 -10.10 5.49 0.45
N ASN A 103 -9.01 4.72 0.54
CA ASN A 103 -7.67 5.26 0.82
C ASN A 103 -7.22 6.22 -0.28
N ALA A 104 -7.43 5.85 -1.55
CA ALA A 104 -7.09 6.69 -2.69
C ALA A 104 -7.80 8.05 -2.66
N LEU A 105 -9.11 8.04 -2.41
CA LEU A 105 -9.91 9.27 -2.30
C LEU A 105 -9.49 10.11 -1.08
N SER A 106 -9.23 9.49 0.07
CA SER A 106 -8.76 10.21 1.27
C SER A 106 -7.41 10.88 1.04
N MET A 107 -6.48 10.23 0.32
CA MET A 107 -5.20 10.83 -0.05
C MET A 107 -5.39 11.99 -1.06
N LEU A 108 -6.31 11.86 -2.03
CA LEU A 108 -6.65 12.94 -2.94
C LEU A 108 -7.21 14.16 -2.18
N ASP A 109 -8.13 13.94 -1.24
CA ASP A 109 -8.69 15.00 -0.38
C ASP A 109 -7.60 15.72 0.43
N GLN A 110 -6.60 14.98 0.92
CA GLN A 110 -5.45 15.57 1.59
C GLN A 110 -4.63 16.45 0.62
N CYS A 111 -4.39 16.00 -0.62
CA CYS A 111 -3.71 16.80 -1.62
C CYS A 111 -4.47 18.09 -1.92
N VAL A 112 -5.77 18.03 -2.13
CA VAL A 112 -6.63 19.18 -2.40
C VAL A 112 -6.59 20.18 -1.23
N SER A 113 -6.64 19.68 0.00
CA SER A 113 -6.65 20.53 1.20
C SER A 113 -5.34 21.27 1.44
N ASN A 114 -4.23 20.73 0.94
CA ASN A 114 -2.88 21.29 1.15
C ASN A 114 -2.32 22.05 -0.05
N THR A 115 -3.02 22.05 -1.20
CA THR A 115 -2.51 22.63 -2.44
C THR A 115 -3.58 23.53 -3.08
N SER A 116 -3.18 24.75 -3.48
CA SER A 116 -4.09 25.72 -4.14
C SER A 116 -3.94 25.72 -5.68
N GLY A 117 -3.26 24.74 -6.27
CA GLY A 117 -2.97 24.67 -7.69
C GLY A 117 -3.01 23.26 -8.23
N THR A 118 -2.25 23.02 -9.30
CA THR A 118 -2.11 21.70 -9.91
C THR A 118 -1.52 20.70 -8.93
N ILE A 119 -2.17 19.57 -8.77
CA ILE A 119 -1.66 18.43 -7.99
C ILE A 119 -0.83 17.58 -8.95
N ASP A 120 0.48 17.81 -8.92
CA ASP A 120 1.46 17.04 -9.69
C ASP A 120 2.15 15.96 -8.83
N GLU A 121 3.07 15.24 -9.43
CA GLU A 121 3.82 14.15 -8.79
C GLU A 121 4.66 14.64 -7.59
N GLY A 122 5.22 15.85 -7.69
CA GLY A 122 6.01 16.47 -6.62
C GLY A 122 5.16 16.72 -5.38
N VAL A 123 4.01 17.38 -5.57
CA VAL A 123 3.03 17.66 -4.49
C VAL A 123 2.59 16.37 -3.79
N VAL A 124 2.27 15.33 -4.55
CA VAL A 124 1.84 14.05 -3.97
C VAL A 124 2.96 13.38 -3.19
N ARG A 125 4.19 13.36 -3.74
CA ARG A 125 5.36 12.78 -3.06
C ARG A 125 5.68 13.50 -1.76
N ASP A 126 5.66 14.82 -1.77
CA ASP A 126 5.96 15.63 -0.58
C ASP A 126 4.89 15.43 0.50
N LEU A 127 3.61 15.44 0.13
CA LEU A 127 2.51 15.27 1.07
C LEU A 127 2.50 13.88 1.71
N LEU A 128 2.70 12.83 0.89
CA LEU A 128 2.73 11.45 1.39
C LEU A 128 4.07 11.07 2.01
N GLY A 129 5.02 12.00 2.04
CA GLY A 129 6.36 11.76 2.57
C GLY A 129 7.17 10.75 1.76
N LEU A 130 6.84 10.54 0.48
CA LEU A 130 7.55 9.61 -0.39
C LEU A 130 8.94 10.14 -0.74
N ILE A 131 9.86 9.21 -0.94
CA ILE A 131 11.23 9.52 -1.34
C ILE A 131 11.29 9.61 -2.87
N GLY A 132 12.08 10.56 -3.40
CA GLY A 132 12.27 10.70 -4.85
C GLY A 132 12.98 9.47 -5.45
N LYS A 133 12.64 9.11 -6.69
CA LYS A 133 13.25 7.95 -7.37
C LYS A 133 14.77 8.12 -7.55
N ASP A 134 15.23 9.32 -7.95
CA ASP A 134 16.65 9.61 -8.13
C ASP A 134 17.46 9.34 -6.86
N TRP A 135 16.87 9.69 -5.71
CA TRP A 135 17.47 9.41 -4.42
C TRP A 135 17.52 7.89 -4.14
N LEU A 136 16.46 7.14 -4.51
CA LEU A 136 16.44 5.68 -4.36
C LEU A 136 17.47 4.99 -5.25
N PHE A 137 17.61 5.44 -6.50
CA PHE A 137 18.65 4.94 -7.42
C PHE A 137 20.04 5.19 -6.83
N SER A 138 20.29 6.41 -6.35
CA SER A 138 21.57 6.81 -5.76
C SER A 138 21.89 6.03 -4.48
N LEU A 139 20.91 5.86 -3.58
CA LEU A 139 21.10 5.10 -2.35
C LEU A 139 21.34 3.61 -2.63
N ALA A 140 20.55 3.02 -3.54
CA ALA A 140 20.73 1.64 -3.93
C ALA A 140 22.15 1.43 -4.51
N GLN A 141 22.60 2.31 -5.38
CA GLN A 141 23.97 2.26 -5.93
C GLN A 141 25.04 2.36 -4.82
N ALA A 142 24.88 3.30 -3.89
CA ALA A 142 25.81 3.46 -2.77
C ALA A 142 25.91 2.22 -1.88
N ILE A 143 24.80 1.49 -1.70
CA ILE A 143 24.78 0.23 -0.94
C ILE A 143 25.58 -0.87 -1.69
N PHE A 144 25.36 -1.03 -2.99
CA PHE A 144 26.07 -2.03 -3.77
C PHE A 144 27.57 -1.71 -3.94
N ASP A 145 27.92 -0.42 -3.95
CA ASP A 145 29.32 0.05 -4.02
C ASP A 145 30.01 0.08 -2.63
N GLY A 146 29.29 -0.18 -1.55
CA GLY A 146 29.82 -0.16 -0.18
C GLY A 146 30.21 1.25 0.32
N GLN A 147 29.55 2.30 -0.18
CA GLN A 147 29.86 3.70 0.13
C GLN A 147 29.18 4.15 1.44
N GLY A 148 29.70 3.71 2.58
CA GLY A 148 29.09 3.95 3.88
C GLY A 148 28.81 5.41 4.22
N ASP A 149 29.74 6.31 3.88
CA ASP A 149 29.58 7.76 4.13
C ASP A 149 28.38 8.35 3.36
N VAL A 150 28.18 7.91 2.11
CA VAL A 150 27.04 8.33 1.28
C VAL A 150 25.72 7.81 1.87
N ILE A 151 25.72 6.57 2.33
CA ILE A 151 24.54 5.93 2.95
C ILE A 151 24.13 6.69 4.22
N ILE A 152 25.07 6.96 5.14
CA ILE A 152 24.80 7.68 6.39
C ILE A 152 24.24 9.08 6.10
N LYS A 153 24.88 9.81 5.19
CA LYS A 153 24.42 11.14 4.79
C LYS A 153 23.01 11.11 4.20
N ALA A 154 22.73 10.13 3.34
CA ALA A 154 21.40 9.96 2.73
C ALA A 154 20.31 9.70 3.80
N VAL A 155 20.61 8.90 4.84
CA VAL A 155 19.70 8.68 5.97
C VAL A 155 19.47 9.98 6.76
N ASP A 156 20.54 10.74 7.04
CA ASP A 156 20.46 12.02 7.74
C ASP A 156 19.60 13.03 6.97
N ASP A 157 19.76 13.14 5.66
CA ASP A 157 18.99 14.06 4.82
C ASP A 157 17.48 13.76 4.91
N VAL A 158 17.09 12.49 4.84
CA VAL A 158 15.67 12.05 4.95
C VAL A 158 15.09 12.35 6.35
N ILE A 159 15.89 12.13 7.41
CA ILE A 159 15.46 12.43 8.77
C ILE A 159 15.32 13.94 8.98
N HIS A 160 16.24 14.74 8.44
CA HIS A 160 16.15 16.21 8.49
C HIS A 160 14.94 16.76 7.74
N MET A 161 14.47 16.07 6.68
CA MET A 161 13.20 16.36 6.02
C MET A 161 11.96 15.97 6.86
N GLY A 162 12.13 15.46 8.08
CA GLY A 162 11.04 15.05 8.97
C GLY A 162 10.40 13.72 8.60
N LYS A 163 10.98 12.93 7.71
CA LYS A 163 10.46 11.63 7.31
C LYS A 163 10.85 10.55 8.32
N GLU A 164 9.98 9.56 8.48
CA GLU A 164 10.25 8.43 9.37
C GLU A 164 11.35 7.52 8.79
N PRO A 165 12.39 7.14 9.57
CA PRO A 165 13.49 6.31 9.06
C PRO A 165 13.05 5.01 8.40
N ARG A 166 11.96 4.38 8.87
CA ARG A 166 11.43 3.14 8.30
C ARG A 166 10.95 3.27 6.85
N VAL A 167 10.55 4.48 6.44
CA VAL A 167 10.13 4.74 5.07
C VAL A 167 11.28 4.48 4.10
N ILE A 168 12.53 4.77 4.49
CA ILE A 168 13.73 4.49 3.70
C ILE A 168 13.79 3.00 3.34
N LEU A 169 13.64 2.11 4.33
CA LEU A 169 13.70 0.67 4.11
C LEU A 169 12.53 0.18 3.24
N MET A 170 11.33 0.71 3.44
CA MET A 170 10.15 0.33 2.67
C MET A 170 10.28 0.71 1.19
N GLU A 171 10.68 1.94 0.92
CA GLU A 171 10.87 2.45 -0.44
C GLU A 171 12.04 1.72 -1.14
N LEU A 172 13.14 1.48 -0.43
CA LEU A 172 14.28 0.75 -0.98
C LEU A 172 13.94 -0.73 -1.25
N LEU A 173 13.17 -1.38 -0.38
CA LEU A 173 12.67 -2.74 -0.63
C LEU A 173 11.78 -2.79 -1.88
N ALA A 174 10.89 -1.79 -2.06
CA ALA A 174 10.06 -1.68 -3.25
C ALA A 174 10.91 -1.47 -4.52
N HIS A 175 11.94 -0.61 -4.44
CA HIS A 175 12.88 -0.36 -5.52
C HIS A 175 13.67 -1.62 -5.90
N LEU A 176 14.31 -2.29 -4.95
CA LEU A 176 15.07 -3.52 -5.21
C LEU A 176 14.19 -4.68 -5.67
N ARG A 177 12.93 -4.73 -5.23
CA ARG A 177 11.96 -5.66 -5.81
C ARG A 177 11.71 -5.37 -7.29
N ALA A 178 11.61 -4.10 -7.69
CA ALA A 178 11.48 -3.72 -9.09
C ALA A 178 12.73 -4.13 -9.91
N VAL A 179 13.93 -3.93 -9.36
CA VAL A 179 15.19 -4.42 -9.95
C VAL A 179 15.17 -5.93 -10.14
N MET A 180 14.80 -6.69 -9.11
CA MET A 180 14.67 -8.15 -9.17
C MET A 180 13.68 -8.61 -10.25
N LEU A 181 12.51 -7.95 -10.33
CA LEU A 181 11.52 -8.28 -11.36
C LEU A 181 12.03 -7.96 -12.76
N CYS A 182 12.76 -6.85 -12.93
CA CYS A 182 13.39 -6.47 -14.18
C CYS A 182 14.43 -7.51 -14.64
N GLN A 183 15.17 -8.12 -13.70
CA GLN A 183 16.12 -9.22 -13.99
C GLN A 183 15.40 -10.52 -14.36
N ALA A 184 14.25 -10.80 -13.73
CA ALA A 184 13.55 -12.08 -13.86
C ALA A 184 12.57 -12.14 -15.04
N ALA A 185 11.98 -11.02 -15.43
CA ALA A 185 10.90 -10.95 -16.40
C ALA A 185 11.04 -9.71 -17.30
N SER A 186 10.96 -9.91 -18.60
CA SER A 186 11.00 -8.82 -19.60
C SER A 186 9.64 -8.10 -19.75
N SER A 187 8.58 -8.50 -19.03
CA SER A 187 7.23 -7.93 -19.20
C SER A 187 6.99 -6.72 -18.29
N SER A 188 6.51 -5.64 -18.88
CA SER A 188 6.37 -4.31 -18.25
C SER A 188 5.22 -4.16 -17.26
N ASP A 189 4.20 -5.03 -17.27
CA ASP A 189 2.96 -4.82 -16.49
C ASP A 189 3.19 -4.74 -14.96
N THR A 190 4.26 -5.36 -14.45
CA THR A 190 4.61 -5.33 -13.02
C THR A 190 5.51 -4.15 -12.63
N LEU A 191 5.97 -3.36 -13.60
CA LEU A 191 6.92 -2.25 -13.41
C LEU A 191 6.29 -0.87 -13.66
N SER A 192 4.97 -0.79 -13.74
CA SER A 192 4.23 0.45 -14.04
C SER A 192 4.60 1.65 -13.14
N ALA A 193 5.06 1.40 -11.91
CA ALA A 193 5.57 2.45 -11.03
C ALA A 193 6.88 3.09 -11.53
N TYR A 194 7.55 2.49 -12.49
CA TYR A 194 8.84 2.92 -13.06
C TYR A 194 8.76 3.25 -14.56
N ASP A 195 7.56 3.43 -15.12
CA ASP A 195 7.38 3.71 -16.56
C ASP A 195 8.18 4.93 -17.04
N ASP A 196 8.34 5.94 -16.18
CA ASP A 196 9.09 7.18 -16.43
C ASP A 196 10.62 7.02 -16.36
N CYS A 197 11.13 5.96 -15.71
CA CYS A 197 12.57 5.71 -15.51
C CYS A 197 12.95 4.23 -15.73
N LEU A 198 12.22 3.56 -16.62
CA LEU A 198 12.41 2.12 -16.87
C LEU A 198 13.81 1.80 -17.43
N ASP A 199 14.37 2.68 -18.24
CA ASP A 199 15.70 2.47 -18.80
C ASP A 199 16.81 2.58 -17.74
N GLU A 200 16.67 3.49 -16.78
CA GLU A 200 17.57 3.61 -15.63
C GLU A 200 17.47 2.36 -14.73
N LEU A 201 16.24 1.88 -14.51
CA LEU A 201 16.01 0.65 -13.74
C LEU A 201 16.65 -0.56 -14.42
N ARG A 202 16.50 -0.68 -15.74
CA ARG A 202 17.15 -1.76 -16.53
C ARG A 202 18.65 -1.70 -16.47
N LYS A 203 19.24 -0.49 -16.56
CA LYS A 203 20.67 -0.29 -16.45
C LYS A 203 21.17 -0.77 -15.09
N GLN A 204 20.57 -0.28 -14.00
CA GLN A 204 20.93 -0.68 -12.64
C GLN A 204 20.74 -2.18 -12.41
N ALA A 205 19.65 -2.78 -12.93
CA ALA A 205 19.41 -4.21 -12.86
C ALA A 205 20.47 -5.03 -13.62
N GLY A 206 21.06 -4.49 -14.68
CA GLY A 206 22.13 -5.14 -15.43
C GLY A 206 23.51 -5.09 -14.75
N GLU A 207 23.71 -4.12 -13.84
CA GLU A 207 24.98 -3.96 -13.13
C GLU A 207 25.14 -4.93 -11.94
N TRP A 208 24.04 -5.46 -11.42
CA TRP A 208 24.04 -6.30 -10.22
C TRP A 208 23.69 -7.75 -10.50
N THR A 209 24.32 -8.67 -9.76
CA THR A 209 23.94 -10.07 -9.84
C THR A 209 22.63 -10.34 -9.10
N PRO A 210 21.75 -11.24 -9.59
CA PRO A 210 20.52 -11.60 -8.88
C PRO A 210 20.77 -12.07 -7.44
N ALA A 211 21.86 -12.80 -7.19
CA ALA A 211 22.23 -13.28 -5.87
C ALA A 211 22.50 -12.10 -4.90
N ALA A 212 23.21 -11.05 -5.35
CA ALA A 212 23.46 -9.86 -4.55
C ALA A 212 22.16 -9.11 -4.24
N VAL A 213 21.27 -8.94 -5.23
CA VAL A 213 19.96 -8.31 -5.01
C VAL A 213 19.14 -9.08 -3.97
N PHE A 214 19.07 -10.41 -4.06
CA PHE A 214 18.37 -11.23 -3.06
C PHE A 214 18.97 -11.12 -1.67
N GLN A 215 20.30 -11.07 -1.55
CA GLN A 215 20.98 -10.92 -0.27
C GLN A 215 20.63 -9.57 0.40
N VAL A 216 20.71 -8.48 -0.36
CA VAL A 216 20.37 -7.15 0.14
C VAL A 216 18.88 -7.06 0.53
N LEU A 217 17.98 -7.62 -0.31
CA LEU A 217 16.54 -7.69 0.03
C LEU A 217 16.30 -8.41 1.36
N ALA A 218 16.96 -9.53 1.61
CA ALA A 218 16.83 -10.29 2.85
C ALA A 218 17.32 -9.48 4.08
N ILE A 219 18.46 -8.79 3.96
CA ILE A 219 19.01 -7.92 5.01
C ILE A 219 18.05 -6.78 5.31
N LEU A 220 17.57 -6.07 4.30
CA LEU A 220 16.66 -4.93 4.47
C LEU A 220 15.31 -5.36 5.05
N GLN A 221 14.79 -6.52 4.66
CA GLN A 221 13.56 -7.06 5.24
C GLN A 221 13.73 -7.35 6.74
N GLN A 222 14.85 -7.93 7.13
CA GLN A 222 15.17 -8.17 8.54
C GLN A 222 15.34 -6.85 9.31
N ALA A 223 16.00 -5.86 8.71
CA ALA A 223 16.15 -4.53 9.30
C ALA A 223 14.80 -3.84 9.50
N LEU A 224 13.87 -3.97 8.54
CA LEU A 224 12.51 -3.41 8.65
C LEU A 224 11.73 -4.05 9.81
N LEU A 225 11.83 -5.38 9.97
CA LEU A 225 11.20 -6.08 11.10
C LEU A 225 11.77 -5.60 12.44
N THR A 226 13.09 -5.45 12.53
CA THR A 226 13.78 -4.94 13.72
C THR A 226 13.37 -3.48 14.00
N ALA A 227 13.30 -2.62 12.99
CA ALA A 227 12.90 -1.23 13.13
C ALA A 227 11.46 -1.05 13.63
N LYS A 228 10.54 -2.01 13.36
CA LYS A 228 9.16 -1.97 13.87
C LYS A 228 9.07 -2.08 15.40
N THR A 229 9.97 -2.83 16.02
CA THR A 229 9.96 -3.11 17.45
C THR A 229 11.03 -2.34 18.22
N SER A 230 11.98 -1.72 17.52
CA SER A 230 13.09 -0.97 18.12
C SER A 230 12.60 0.34 18.76
N PRO A 231 13.05 0.67 19.98
CA PRO A 231 12.82 1.99 20.57
C PRO A 231 13.58 3.11 19.82
N VAL A 232 14.61 2.76 19.04
CA VAL A 232 15.38 3.70 18.20
C VAL A 232 15.42 3.16 16.76
N PRO A 233 14.36 3.37 15.95
CA PRO A 233 14.27 2.86 14.59
C PRO A 233 15.43 3.26 13.68
N ARG A 234 15.99 4.46 13.88
CA ARG A 234 17.13 4.98 13.13
C ARG A 234 18.32 4.02 13.13
N ILE A 235 18.71 3.50 14.30
CA ILE A 235 19.87 2.58 14.43
C ILE A 235 19.62 1.30 13.61
N ALA A 236 18.41 0.75 13.69
CA ALA A 236 18.07 -0.45 12.93
C ALA A 236 18.13 -0.22 11.40
N VAL A 237 17.74 0.98 10.95
CA VAL A 237 17.84 1.38 9.54
C VAL A 237 19.30 1.49 9.12
N GLU A 238 20.12 2.26 9.84
CA GLU A 238 21.54 2.45 9.54
C GLU A 238 22.30 1.12 9.52
N MET A 239 22.08 0.25 10.51
CA MET A 239 22.67 -1.09 10.53
C MET A 239 22.28 -1.92 9.30
N GLY A 240 21.01 -1.90 8.93
CA GLY A 240 20.54 -2.66 7.77
C GLY A 240 21.06 -2.16 6.42
N LEU A 241 21.38 -0.87 6.32
CA LEU A 241 21.91 -0.29 5.09
C LEU A 241 23.44 -0.45 4.95
N LEU A 242 24.15 -0.63 6.08
CA LEU A 242 25.62 -0.75 6.12
C LEU A 242 26.11 -2.21 6.14
N MET A 243 25.23 -3.19 6.28
CA MET A 243 25.56 -4.64 6.24
C MET A 243 25.67 -5.15 4.81
#